data_8d65fa9714ed2e6502626035bd06989b
#
_entry.id   8d65fa9714ed2e6502626035bd06989b
#
_cell.length_a   1.000
_cell.length_b   1.000
_cell.length_c   1.000
_cell.angle_alpha   90.00
_cell.angle_beta   90.00
_cell.angle_gamma   90.00
#
_symmetry.space_group_name_H-M   'P 1'
#
loop_
_entity.id
_entity.type
_entity.pdbx_description
1 polymer ?
#
loop_
_entity_poly.entity_id
_entity_poly.type
_entity_poly.pdbx_seq_one_letter_code
_entity_poly.pdbx_strand_id
1 'polypeptide(L)'
;MKIGTFAKMNHVTAKMLRYYDRIGLLQPSSVDEQTGYRSYDASQSAVLNWILILKNLNFSLLQIRRMLDGPVDSAEMIRQLVQKRIEFIAIQNDHIQKKIQIDQLIHTLEKEGFHMKKEIDLLEIDAESVHEIKKSMPNMDMFLEQIRDLASSFRDEDDIAVMRFDIAHFKQVNDAYGFDVGDRVIVACYQLISRHVETMLAFPVVGRAGGDEFIIFARADADQARSAARAILAALSANDFTSSGCPLAVGGYIGGLCSREKSLSAIRKMIETSIGFLQKAR
;
A
#
# COMPACT_ATOMS: atom_id res chain seq x y z
N MET A 1 20.40 -10.93 -36.43
CA MET A 1 20.71 -9.56 -36.98
C MET A 1 21.80 -8.92 -36.16
N LYS A 2 22.60 -8.01 -36.76
CA LYS A 2 23.67 -7.32 -36.03
C LYS A 2 23.12 -6.42 -34.93
N ILE A 3 23.86 -6.24 -33.84
CA ILE A 3 23.47 -5.45 -32.66
C ILE A 3 22.94 -4.04 -33.00
N GLY A 4 23.51 -3.35 -33.99
CA GLY A 4 23.07 -2.02 -34.43
C GLY A 4 21.70 -2.04 -35.08
N THR A 5 21.39 -3.06 -35.88
CA THR A 5 20.08 -3.24 -36.50
C THR A 5 19.01 -3.62 -35.45
N PHE A 6 19.33 -4.54 -34.56
CA PHE A 6 18.46 -4.92 -33.47
C PHE A 6 18.15 -3.73 -32.53
N ALA A 7 19.18 -2.94 -32.23
CA ALA A 7 19.02 -1.74 -31.40
C ALA A 7 18.06 -0.71 -32.03
N LYS A 8 18.25 -0.42 -33.33
CA LYS A 8 17.37 0.51 -34.07
C LYS A 8 15.93 0.02 -34.14
N MET A 9 15.72 -1.28 -34.40
CA MET A 9 14.38 -1.90 -34.48
C MET A 9 13.62 -1.80 -33.17
N ASN A 10 14.32 -1.90 -32.03
CA ASN A 10 13.72 -1.87 -30.72
C ASN A 10 13.83 -0.51 -29.99
N HIS A 11 14.23 0.54 -30.70
CA HIS A 11 14.39 1.92 -30.18
C HIS A 11 15.28 2.00 -28.91
N VAL A 12 16.34 1.19 -28.87
CA VAL A 12 17.35 1.18 -27.81
C VAL A 12 18.75 1.46 -28.35
N THR A 13 19.72 1.66 -27.45
CA THR A 13 21.12 1.87 -27.87
C THR A 13 21.90 0.56 -27.90
N ALA A 14 22.84 0.41 -28.82
CA ALA A 14 23.78 -0.73 -28.81
C ALA A 14 24.62 -0.78 -27.52
N LYS A 15 24.86 0.37 -26.85
CA LYS A 15 25.55 0.46 -25.56
C LYS A 15 24.72 -0.25 -24.47
N MET A 16 23.41 -0.03 -24.46
CA MET A 16 22.49 -0.68 -23.50
C MET A 16 22.44 -2.19 -23.71
N LEU A 17 22.38 -2.68 -24.95
CA LEU A 17 22.41 -4.10 -25.25
C LEU A 17 23.73 -4.77 -24.82
N ARG A 18 24.90 -4.11 -25.03
CA ARG A 18 26.18 -4.61 -24.52
C ARG A 18 26.21 -4.66 -22.98
N TYR A 19 25.54 -3.72 -22.32
CA TYR A 19 25.44 -3.72 -20.87
C TYR A 19 24.55 -4.88 -20.38
N TYR A 20 23.40 -5.11 -21.04
CA TYR A 20 22.50 -6.23 -20.71
C TYR A 20 23.16 -7.59 -20.93
N ASP A 21 23.94 -7.74 -22.00
CA ASP A 21 24.77 -8.92 -22.22
C ASP A 21 25.79 -9.14 -21.09
N ARG A 22 26.52 -8.09 -20.71
CA ARG A 22 27.53 -8.16 -19.64
C ARG A 22 26.98 -8.64 -18.30
N ILE A 23 25.76 -8.17 -17.94
CA ILE A 23 25.10 -8.54 -16.66
C ILE A 23 24.27 -9.82 -16.81
N GLY A 24 24.25 -10.45 -17.96
CA GLY A 24 23.49 -11.67 -18.25
C GLY A 24 21.97 -11.48 -18.25
N LEU A 25 21.50 -10.25 -18.56
CA LEU A 25 20.05 -9.94 -18.61
C LEU A 25 19.45 -10.23 -20.00
N LEU A 26 20.20 -9.94 -21.08
CA LEU A 26 19.83 -10.28 -22.45
C LEU A 26 21.10 -10.61 -23.23
N GLN A 27 21.37 -11.89 -23.39
CA GLN A 27 22.54 -12.35 -24.12
C GLN A 27 22.25 -12.40 -25.63
N PRO A 28 23.26 -12.13 -26.49
CA PRO A 28 23.11 -12.26 -27.94
C PRO A 28 22.90 -13.74 -28.32
N SER A 29 22.18 -13.98 -29.41
CA SER A 29 21.98 -15.34 -29.94
C SER A 29 23.30 -15.95 -30.46
N SER A 30 24.23 -15.12 -30.91
CA SER A 30 25.59 -15.54 -31.26
C SER A 30 26.58 -14.38 -31.13
N VAL A 31 27.83 -14.75 -30.86
CA VAL A 31 29.00 -13.83 -30.92
C VAL A 31 29.98 -14.42 -31.91
N ASP A 32 30.38 -13.63 -32.89
CA ASP A 32 31.39 -14.03 -33.85
C ASP A 32 32.76 -14.12 -33.15
N GLU A 33 33.38 -15.30 -33.15
CA GLU A 33 34.60 -15.56 -32.40
C GLU A 33 35.82 -14.79 -32.94
N GLN A 34 35.83 -14.42 -34.23
CA GLN A 34 36.96 -13.72 -34.84
C GLN A 34 36.85 -12.21 -34.67
N THR A 35 35.61 -11.68 -34.78
CA THR A 35 35.38 -10.22 -34.77
C THR A 35 34.79 -9.68 -33.52
N GLY A 36 34.27 -10.57 -32.62
CA GLY A 36 33.54 -10.22 -31.40
C GLY A 36 32.18 -9.56 -31.68
N TYR A 37 31.68 -9.59 -32.92
CA TYR A 37 30.38 -9.01 -33.27
C TYR A 37 29.23 -9.81 -32.68
N ARG A 38 28.31 -9.10 -32.01
CA ARG A 38 27.10 -9.65 -31.40
C ARG A 38 25.94 -9.64 -32.39
N SER A 39 25.25 -10.76 -32.47
CA SER A 39 24.02 -10.90 -33.25
C SER A 39 22.83 -11.29 -32.30
N TYR A 40 21.67 -10.78 -32.65
CA TYR A 40 20.43 -11.02 -31.93
C TYR A 40 19.36 -11.56 -32.87
N ASP A 41 18.46 -12.39 -32.36
CA ASP A 41 17.31 -12.89 -33.12
C ASP A 41 16.09 -11.98 -32.94
N ALA A 42 15.21 -11.98 -33.94
CA ALA A 42 13.98 -11.17 -33.87
C ALA A 42 13.08 -11.54 -32.67
N SER A 43 13.06 -12.82 -32.30
CA SER A 43 12.32 -13.33 -31.14
C SER A 43 12.78 -12.70 -29.82
N GLN A 44 14.03 -12.28 -29.71
CA GLN A 44 14.58 -11.63 -28.51
C GLN A 44 13.99 -10.22 -28.29
N SER A 45 13.32 -9.64 -29.30
CA SER A 45 12.60 -8.36 -29.12
C SER A 45 11.48 -8.48 -28.07
N ALA A 46 10.82 -9.62 -27.98
CA ALA A 46 9.79 -9.82 -26.96
C ALA A 46 10.39 -9.81 -25.53
N VAL A 47 11.53 -10.46 -25.32
CA VAL A 47 12.25 -10.45 -24.05
C VAL A 47 12.74 -9.05 -23.71
N LEU A 48 13.33 -8.35 -24.70
CA LEU A 48 13.77 -6.95 -24.51
C LEU A 48 12.60 -6.06 -24.11
N ASN A 49 11.45 -6.22 -24.75
CA ASN A 49 10.25 -5.44 -24.41
C ASN A 49 9.81 -5.67 -22.95
N TRP A 50 9.80 -6.93 -22.46
CA TRP A 50 9.54 -7.21 -21.06
C TRP A 50 10.55 -6.54 -20.13
N ILE A 51 11.84 -6.57 -20.46
CA ILE A 51 12.89 -5.89 -19.70
C ILE A 51 12.58 -4.39 -19.59
N LEU A 52 12.21 -3.76 -20.70
CA LEU A 52 11.92 -2.32 -20.75
C LEU A 52 10.66 -1.97 -19.94
N ILE A 53 9.59 -2.76 -20.04
CA ILE A 53 8.36 -2.59 -19.27
C ILE A 53 8.66 -2.69 -17.77
N LEU A 54 9.31 -3.77 -17.34
CA LEU A 54 9.63 -3.99 -15.93
C LEU A 54 10.57 -2.91 -15.38
N LYS A 55 11.53 -2.46 -16.19
CA LYS A 55 12.41 -1.34 -15.82
C LYS A 55 11.62 -0.04 -15.64
N ASN A 56 10.66 0.25 -16.52
CA ASN A 56 9.78 1.42 -16.39
C ASN A 56 8.90 1.37 -15.16
N LEU A 57 8.59 0.17 -14.65
CA LEU A 57 7.89 -0.07 -13.39
C LEU A 57 8.83 -0.05 -12.17
N ASN A 58 10.06 0.47 -12.32
CA ASN A 58 11.06 0.60 -11.26
C ASN A 58 11.52 -0.74 -10.64
N PHE A 59 11.46 -1.84 -11.39
CA PHE A 59 12.18 -3.06 -10.99
C PHE A 59 13.68 -2.89 -11.21
N SER A 60 14.49 -3.36 -10.27
CA SER A 60 15.94 -3.42 -10.45
C SER A 60 16.31 -4.45 -11.53
N LEU A 61 17.44 -4.25 -12.21
CA LEU A 61 17.88 -5.20 -13.24
C LEU A 61 18.14 -6.61 -12.69
N LEU A 62 18.47 -6.73 -11.40
CA LEU A 62 18.62 -8.00 -10.72
C LEU A 62 17.27 -8.70 -10.52
N GLN A 63 16.23 -7.96 -10.14
CA GLN A 63 14.87 -8.49 -10.03
C GLN A 63 14.36 -8.93 -11.40
N ILE A 64 14.51 -8.08 -12.43
CA ILE A 64 14.11 -8.39 -13.81
C ILE A 64 14.80 -9.67 -14.30
N ARG A 65 16.10 -9.81 -14.05
CA ARG A 65 16.85 -11.01 -14.41
C ARG A 65 16.26 -12.24 -13.76
N ARG A 66 15.97 -12.21 -12.44
CA ARG A 66 15.36 -13.34 -11.72
C ARG A 66 13.96 -13.68 -12.24
N MET A 67 13.17 -12.69 -12.64
CA MET A 67 11.83 -12.88 -13.19
C MET A 67 11.83 -13.50 -14.59
N LEU A 68 12.91 -13.30 -15.37
CA LEU A 68 13.05 -13.78 -16.75
C LEU A 68 14.01 -14.96 -16.89
N ASP A 69 14.62 -15.42 -15.80
CA ASP A 69 15.56 -16.53 -15.78
C ASP A 69 14.79 -17.88 -15.74
N GLY A 70 14.97 -18.69 -16.78
CA GLY A 70 14.27 -19.97 -16.91
C GLY A 70 12.85 -19.89 -17.48
N PRO A 71 12.05 -20.94 -17.30
CA PRO A 71 10.64 -20.91 -17.70
C PRO A 71 9.89 -19.90 -16.82
N VAL A 72 9.33 -18.87 -17.46
CA VAL A 72 8.61 -17.79 -16.77
C VAL A 72 7.39 -18.36 -16.05
N ASP A 73 7.46 -18.41 -14.72
CA ASP A 73 6.31 -18.74 -13.89
C ASP A 73 5.35 -17.54 -13.84
N SER A 74 4.21 -17.67 -14.52
CA SER A 74 3.18 -16.62 -14.56
C SER A 74 2.68 -16.24 -13.16
N ALA A 75 2.60 -17.20 -12.24
CA ALA A 75 2.15 -16.94 -10.87
C ALA A 75 3.18 -16.09 -10.11
N GLU A 76 4.48 -16.36 -10.27
CA GLU A 76 5.53 -15.54 -9.67
C GLU A 76 5.56 -14.13 -10.29
N MET A 77 5.41 -14.03 -11.62
CA MET A 77 5.34 -12.73 -12.30
C MET A 77 4.17 -11.89 -11.75
N ILE A 78 2.98 -12.49 -11.61
CA ILE A 78 1.81 -11.83 -11.04
C ILE A 78 2.09 -11.37 -9.61
N ARG A 79 2.68 -12.21 -8.77
CA ARG A 79 3.05 -11.83 -7.38
C ARG A 79 3.93 -10.58 -7.34
N GLN A 80 4.98 -10.54 -8.16
CA GLN A 80 5.90 -9.41 -8.22
C GLN A 80 5.21 -8.13 -8.73
N LEU A 81 4.34 -8.22 -9.72
CA LEU A 81 3.58 -7.08 -10.24
C LEU A 81 2.55 -6.57 -9.22
N VAL A 82 1.86 -7.45 -8.51
CA VAL A 82 0.94 -7.09 -7.41
C VAL A 82 1.70 -6.36 -6.30
N GLN A 83 2.86 -6.88 -5.90
CA GLN A 83 3.72 -6.22 -4.93
C GLN A 83 4.10 -4.81 -5.37
N LYS A 84 4.52 -4.67 -6.63
CA LYS A 84 4.91 -3.36 -7.19
C LYS A 84 3.72 -2.37 -7.23
N ARG A 85 2.52 -2.86 -7.53
CA ARG A 85 1.31 -2.05 -7.48
C ARG A 85 1.03 -1.52 -6.07
N ILE A 86 1.21 -2.36 -5.04
CA ILE A 86 1.05 -1.96 -3.63
C ILE A 86 2.07 -0.88 -3.25
N GLU A 87 3.34 -1.04 -3.66
CA GLU A 87 4.37 -0.02 -3.45
C GLU A 87 3.98 1.33 -4.08
N PHE A 88 3.42 1.33 -5.30
CA PHE A 88 2.96 2.56 -5.94
C PHE A 88 1.76 3.19 -5.24
N ILE A 89 0.82 2.38 -4.72
CA ILE A 89 -0.30 2.90 -3.93
C ILE A 89 0.20 3.56 -2.64
N ALA A 90 1.16 2.93 -1.95
CA ALA A 90 1.77 3.50 -0.75
C ALA A 90 2.50 4.82 -1.04
N ILE A 91 3.27 4.90 -2.15
CA ILE A 91 3.92 6.14 -2.59
C ILE A 91 2.89 7.23 -2.91
N GLN A 92 1.81 6.88 -3.58
CA GLN A 92 0.73 7.83 -3.91
C GLN A 92 0.08 8.39 -2.63
N ASN A 93 -0.21 7.54 -1.65
CA ASN A 93 -0.76 7.95 -0.37
C ASN A 93 0.21 8.87 0.39
N ASP A 94 1.52 8.57 0.41
CA ASP A 94 2.55 9.43 1.00
C ASP A 94 2.60 10.81 0.31
N HIS A 95 2.48 10.86 -1.02
CA HIS A 95 2.43 12.12 -1.75
C HIS A 95 1.18 12.95 -1.43
N ILE A 96 0.02 12.31 -1.28
CA ILE A 96 -1.22 12.97 -0.85
C ILE A 96 -1.04 13.58 0.52
N GLN A 97 -0.48 12.84 1.49
CA GLN A 97 -0.22 13.33 2.85
C GLN A 97 0.74 14.52 2.85
N LYS A 98 1.83 14.47 2.07
CA LYS A 98 2.79 15.57 1.94
C LYS A 98 2.17 16.81 1.30
N LYS A 99 1.31 16.63 0.28
CA LYS A 99 0.56 17.75 -0.32
C LYS A 99 -0.29 18.45 0.74
N ILE A 100 -1.07 17.68 1.52
CA ILE A 100 -1.91 18.19 2.58
C ILE A 100 -1.10 19.00 3.59
N GLN A 101 0.05 18.48 4.05
CA GLN A 101 0.94 19.20 4.96
C GLN A 101 1.46 20.51 4.37
N ILE A 102 1.78 20.55 3.07
CA ILE A 102 2.21 21.75 2.38
C ILE A 102 1.08 22.78 2.35
N ASP A 103 -0.14 22.36 1.98
CA ASP A 103 -1.31 23.25 1.91
C ASP A 103 -1.63 23.84 3.29
N GLN A 104 -1.53 23.06 4.37
CA GLN A 104 -1.65 23.53 5.75
C GLN A 104 -0.60 24.56 6.12
N LEU A 105 0.67 24.31 5.77
CA LEU A 105 1.76 25.28 6.01
C LEU A 105 1.52 26.59 5.25
N ILE A 106 1.08 26.53 4.00
CA ILE A 106 0.74 27.71 3.20
C ILE A 106 -0.35 28.50 3.90
N HIS A 107 -1.44 27.83 4.28
CA HIS A 107 -2.58 28.47 4.95
C HIS A 107 -2.18 29.14 6.28
N THR A 108 -1.36 28.46 7.08
CA THR A 108 -0.83 29.03 8.34
C THR A 108 0.03 30.27 8.07
N LEU A 109 0.91 30.22 7.08
CA LEU A 109 1.77 31.33 6.70
C LEU A 109 0.98 32.54 6.15
N GLU A 110 -0.07 32.30 5.38
CA GLU A 110 -0.95 33.33 4.84
C GLU A 110 -1.76 34.05 5.95
N LYS A 111 -2.23 33.30 6.95
CA LYS A 111 -3.02 33.86 8.06
C LYS A 111 -2.18 34.53 9.14
N GLU A 112 -1.07 33.92 9.51
CA GLU A 112 -0.33 34.27 10.72
C GLU A 112 1.05 34.85 10.45
N GLY A 113 1.54 34.75 9.21
CA GLY A 113 2.92 35.10 8.85
C GLY A 113 3.96 34.09 9.37
N PHE A 114 5.21 34.31 8.99
CA PHE A 114 6.30 33.41 9.39
C PHE A 114 6.85 33.78 10.78
N HIS A 115 6.55 32.94 11.78
CA HIS A 115 7.05 33.11 13.16
C HIS A 115 7.80 31.85 13.60
N MET A 116 9.15 31.87 13.54
CA MET A 116 10.02 30.76 13.94
C MET A 116 9.87 30.25 15.38
N LYS A 117 9.15 30.97 16.25
CA LYS A 117 8.97 30.61 17.66
C LYS A 117 7.59 30.03 18.00
N LYS A 118 6.70 29.91 17.03
CA LYS A 118 5.38 29.31 17.25
C LYS A 118 5.45 27.84 16.88
N GLU A 119 5.05 26.96 17.79
CA GLU A 119 4.82 25.57 17.45
C GLU A 119 3.72 25.52 16.38
N ILE A 120 4.06 24.99 15.21
CA ILE A 120 3.09 24.69 14.17
C ILE A 120 2.52 23.34 14.51
N ASP A 121 1.25 23.28 14.88
CA ASP A 121 0.54 22.02 15.06
C ASP A 121 0.24 21.42 13.68
N LEU A 122 1.14 20.53 13.23
CA LEU A 122 1.01 19.81 11.96
C LEU A 122 -0.17 18.81 11.97
N LEU A 123 -0.88 18.70 13.10
CA LEU A 123 -2.05 17.83 13.25
C LEU A 123 -3.37 18.58 13.11
N GLU A 124 -3.35 19.91 12.96
CA GLU A 124 -4.54 20.70 12.69
C GLU A 124 -4.96 20.49 11.22
N ILE A 125 -5.76 19.45 10.97
CA ILE A 125 -6.25 19.09 9.65
C ILE A 125 -7.45 19.98 9.31
N ASP A 126 -7.33 20.81 8.26
CA ASP A 126 -8.45 21.65 7.80
C ASP A 126 -9.58 20.81 7.17
N ALA A 127 -10.75 21.40 7.00
CA ALA A 127 -11.95 20.72 6.52
C ALA A 127 -11.80 20.15 5.09
N GLU A 128 -11.05 20.82 4.22
CA GLU A 128 -10.82 20.38 2.84
C GLU A 128 -9.91 19.14 2.81
N SER A 129 -8.84 19.17 3.60
CA SER A 129 -7.93 18.04 3.78
C SER A 129 -8.63 16.82 4.39
N VAL A 130 -9.51 17.02 5.36
CA VAL A 130 -10.36 15.95 5.94
C VAL A 130 -11.22 15.30 4.84
N HIS A 131 -11.84 16.11 4.00
CA HIS A 131 -12.68 15.62 2.90
C HIS A 131 -11.86 14.80 1.88
N GLU A 132 -10.69 15.30 1.47
CA GLU A 132 -9.80 14.60 0.54
C GLU A 132 -9.32 13.25 1.11
N ILE A 133 -8.89 13.22 2.38
CA ILE A 133 -8.45 11.98 3.02
C ILE A 133 -9.61 10.99 3.12
N LYS A 134 -10.79 11.43 3.55
CA LYS A 134 -11.97 10.55 3.62
C LYS A 134 -12.32 9.95 2.25
N LYS A 135 -12.22 10.73 1.19
CA LYS A 135 -12.48 10.30 -0.19
C LYS A 135 -11.41 9.32 -0.69
N SER A 136 -10.17 9.44 -0.23
CA SER A 136 -9.07 8.54 -0.59
C SER A 136 -9.07 7.22 0.16
N MET A 137 -9.79 7.11 1.29
CA MET A 137 -9.90 5.86 2.03
C MET A 137 -10.56 4.79 1.16
N PRO A 138 -9.96 3.59 1.01
CA PRO A 138 -10.60 2.50 0.29
C PRO A 138 -11.96 2.18 0.91
N ASN A 139 -13.04 2.29 0.14
CA ASN A 139 -14.33 1.76 0.53
C ASN A 139 -14.32 0.23 0.44
N MET A 140 -15.41 -0.44 0.82
CA MET A 140 -15.48 -1.90 0.84
C MET A 140 -15.21 -2.53 -0.54
N ASP A 141 -15.68 -1.93 -1.63
CA ASP A 141 -15.48 -2.47 -2.98
C ASP A 141 -14.01 -2.35 -3.40
N MET A 142 -13.39 -1.19 -3.21
CA MET A 142 -11.97 -0.97 -3.46
C MET A 142 -11.10 -1.87 -2.58
N PHE A 143 -11.46 -2.02 -1.31
CA PHE A 143 -10.78 -2.91 -0.37
C PHE A 143 -10.83 -4.37 -0.86
N LEU A 144 -12.02 -4.87 -1.23
CA LEU A 144 -12.19 -6.24 -1.74
C LEU A 144 -11.41 -6.47 -3.05
N GLU A 145 -11.36 -5.48 -3.93
CA GLU A 145 -10.56 -5.55 -5.16
C GLU A 145 -9.06 -5.66 -4.84
N GLN A 146 -8.56 -4.82 -3.95
CA GLN A 146 -7.14 -4.84 -3.56
C GLN A 146 -6.75 -6.17 -2.91
N ILE A 147 -7.54 -6.67 -1.96
CA ILE A 147 -7.20 -7.89 -1.23
C ILE A 147 -7.37 -9.17 -2.06
N ARG A 148 -8.26 -9.17 -3.06
CA ARG A 148 -8.45 -10.33 -3.95
C ARG A 148 -7.15 -10.72 -4.65
N ASP A 149 -6.53 -9.74 -5.29
CA ASP A 149 -5.31 -9.97 -6.05
C ASP A 149 -4.12 -10.24 -5.11
N LEU A 150 -4.11 -9.54 -3.97
CA LEU A 150 -3.08 -9.70 -2.95
C LEU A 150 -3.13 -11.10 -2.32
N ALA A 151 -4.30 -11.57 -1.89
CA ALA A 151 -4.46 -12.89 -1.28
C ALA A 151 -4.08 -14.02 -2.25
N SER A 152 -4.40 -13.87 -3.55
CA SER A 152 -4.02 -14.85 -4.57
C SER A 152 -2.50 -14.92 -4.81
N SER A 153 -1.74 -13.92 -4.38
CA SER A 153 -0.29 -13.87 -4.51
C SER A 153 0.45 -14.56 -3.34
N PHE A 154 -0.23 -14.86 -2.24
CA PHE A 154 0.39 -15.49 -1.08
C PHE A 154 0.58 -17.00 -1.26
N ARG A 155 1.57 -17.56 -0.58
CA ARG A 155 1.85 -19.01 -0.60
C ARG A 155 0.81 -19.77 0.21
N ASP A 156 0.65 -21.07 -0.05
CA ASP A 156 -0.32 -21.91 0.67
C ASP A 156 -0.06 -21.95 2.19
N GLU A 157 1.20 -21.91 2.60
CA GLU A 157 1.61 -21.88 4.01
C GLU A 157 1.39 -20.54 4.72
N ASP A 158 1.23 -19.43 3.99
CA ASP A 158 1.02 -18.12 4.59
C ASP A 158 -0.36 -18.03 5.25
N ASP A 159 -0.40 -17.49 6.45
CA ASP A 159 -1.65 -17.14 7.13
C ASP A 159 -2.07 -15.70 6.73
N ILE A 160 -3.38 -15.49 6.64
CA ILE A 160 -3.99 -14.17 6.44
C ILE A 160 -4.79 -13.79 7.67
N ALA A 161 -4.79 -12.50 7.99
CA ALA A 161 -5.62 -11.92 9.05
C ALA A 161 -6.63 -10.94 8.45
N VAL A 162 -7.87 -11.00 8.93
CA VAL A 162 -8.90 -9.99 8.72
C VAL A 162 -9.30 -9.47 10.09
N MET A 163 -9.16 -8.16 10.31
CA MET A 163 -9.55 -7.50 11.54
C MET A 163 -10.54 -6.39 11.23
N ARG A 164 -11.50 -6.18 12.11
CA ARG A 164 -12.43 -5.06 12.07
C ARG A 164 -12.23 -4.20 13.30
N PHE A 165 -12.17 -2.90 13.09
CA PHE A 165 -12.04 -1.88 14.12
C PHE A 165 -13.27 -0.97 14.11
N ASP A 166 -13.69 -0.51 15.28
CA ASP A 166 -14.80 0.39 15.49
C ASP A 166 -14.40 1.44 16.53
N ILE A 167 -14.71 2.71 16.26
CA ILE A 167 -14.42 3.80 17.20
C ILE A 167 -15.44 3.75 18.34
N ALA A 168 -14.95 3.58 19.58
CA ALA A 168 -15.81 3.50 20.74
C ALA A 168 -16.57 4.82 20.96
N HIS A 169 -17.88 4.70 21.19
CA HIS A 169 -18.74 5.83 21.51
C HIS A 169 -18.74 6.98 20.49
N PHE A 170 -18.45 6.69 19.20
CA PHE A 170 -18.31 7.71 18.16
C PHE A 170 -19.54 8.62 18.02
N LYS A 171 -20.74 8.07 18.23
CA LYS A 171 -21.96 8.89 18.26
C LYS A 171 -21.89 10.02 19.29
N GLN A 172 -21.29 9.80 20.46
CA GLN A 172 -21.13 10.85 21.46
C GLN A 172 -20.21 11.98 21.00
N VAL A 173 -19.18 11.66 20.19
CA VAL A 173 -18.33 12.67 19.57
C VAL A 173 -19.15 13.55 18.62
N ASN A 174 -19.95 12.96 17.75
CA ASN A 174 -20.80 13.70 16.82
C ASN A 174 -21.88 14.54 17.55
N ASP A 175 -22.51 13.97 18.56
CA ASP A 175 -23.56 14.63 19.32
C ASP A 175 -23.00 15.81 20.15
N ALA A 176 -21.78 15.72 20.68
CA ALA A 176 -21.16 16.75 21.50
C ALA A 176 -20.40 17.83 20.70
N TYR A 177 -19.75 17.46 19.58
CA TYR A 177 -18.82 18.34 18.88
C TYR A 177 -19.16 18.54 17.40
N GLY A 178 -20.20 17.88 16.89
CA GLY A 178 -20.64 17.97 15.50
C GLY A 178 -19.91 17.04 14.54
N PHE A 179 -20.49 16.89 13.34
CA PHE A 179 -19.99 15.95 12.31
C PHE A 179 -18.60 16.31 11.78
N ASP A 180 -18.25 17.60 11.74
CA ASP A 180 -16.92 18.05 11.26
C ASP A 180 -15.80 17.57 12.19
N VAL A 181 -16.04 17.58 13.50
CA VAL A 181 -15.11 17.03 14.49
C VAL A 181 -15.06 15.51 14.38
N GLY A 182 -16.23 14.86 14.23
CA GLY A 182 -16.30 13.43 14.01
C GLY A 182 -15.51 13.00 12.77
N ASP A 183 -15.60 13.75 11.69
CA ASP A 183 -14.85 13.48 10.46
C ASP A 183 -13.33 13.59 10.67
N ARG A 184 -12.86 14.59 11.43
CA ARG A 184 -11.45 14.71 11.81
C ARG A 184 -10.99 13.54 12.67
N VAL A 185 -11.81 13.10 13.62
CA VAL A 185 -11.53 11.91 14.45
C VAL A 185 -11.43 10.64 13.60
N ILE A 186 -12.33 10.45 12.62
CA ILE A 186 -12.24 9.33 11.66
C ILE A 186 -10.91 9.35 10.92
N VAL A 187 -10.49 10.52 10.40
CA VAL A 187 -9.23 10.67 9.67
C VAL A 187 -8.04 10.37 10.57
N ALA A 188 -8.01 10.91 11.78
CA ALA A 188 -6.94 10.66 12.75
C ALA A 188 -6.84 9.17 13.12
N CYS A 189 -7.96 8.50 13.35
CA CYS A 189 -8.01 7.05 13.60
C CYS A 189 -7.49 6.25 12.40
N TYR A 190 -7.93 6.58 11.19
CA TYR A 190 -7.47 5.92 9.98
C TYR A 190 -5.95 6.02 9.80
N GLN A 191 -5.39 7.22 9.96
CA GLN A 191 -3.95 7.46 9.85
C GLN A 191 -3.15 6.70 10.92
N LEU A 192 -3.64 6.70 12.16
CA LEU A 192 -3.03 5.98 13.26
C LEU A 192 -3.04 4.45 13.00
N ILE A 193 -4.18 3.90 12.59
CA ILE A 193 -4.31 2.47 12.26
C ILE A 193 -3.37 2.11 11.11
N SER A 194 -3.42 2.86 9.99
CA SER A 194 -2.59 2.60 8.81
C SER A 194 -1.10 2.57 9.16
N ARG A 195 -0.61 3.56 9.90
CA ARG A 195 0.79 3.63 10.34
C ARG A 195 1.22 2.41 11.16
N HIS A 196 0.35 1.94 12.09
CA HIS A 196 0.68 0.81 12.93
C HIS A 196 0.68 -0.52 12.15
N VAL A 197 -0.32 -0.74 11.31
CA VAL A 197 -0.35 -1.97 10.50
C VAL A 197 0.77 -2.03 9.48
N GLU A 198 1.15 -0.90 8.87
CA GLU A 198 2.28 -0.80 7.93
C GLU A 198 3.62 -1.15 8.58
N THR A 199 3.80 -0.82 9.87
CA THR A 199 5.04 -1.13 10.59
C THR A 199 5.07 -2.54 11.18
N MET A 200 3.93 -3.13 11.47
CA MET A 200 3.82 -4.38 12.24
C MET A 200 3.42 -5.60 11.42
N LEU A 201 2.74 -5.40 10.30
CA LEU A 201 2.16 -6.49 9.51
C LEU A 201 2.71 -6.50 8.09
N ALA A 202 2.73 -7.67 7.47
CA ALA A 202 3.15 -7.80 6.09
C ALA A 202 1.95 -7.61 5.15
N PHE A 203 2.12 -6.78 4.11
CA PHE A 203 1.12 -6.51 3.08
C PHE A 203 -0.23 -6.02 3.64
N PRO A 204 -0.23 -5.00 4.52
CA PRO A 204 -1.47 -4.51 5.09
C PRO A 204 -2.30 -3.75 4.07
N VAL A 205 -3.61 -3.91 4.16
CA VAL A 205 -4.60 -3.09 3.47
C VAL A 205 -5.61 -2.62 4.49
N VAL A 206 -5.85 -1.33 4.55
CA VAL A 206 -6.85 -0.73 5.44
C VAL A 206 -7.95 -0.12 4.59
N GLY A 207 -9.20 -0.48 4.86
CA GLY A 207 -10.38 0.07 4.23
C GLY A 207 -11.38 0.59 5.25
N ARG A 208 -12.31 1.42 4.79
CA ARG A 208 -13.43 1.91 5.57
C ARG A 208 -14.65 1.04 5.31
N ALA A 209 -15.15 0.34 6.33
CA ALA A 209 -16.29 -0.57 6.20
C ALA A 209 -17.63 0.19 6.24
N GLY A 210 -17.66 1.37 6.84
CA GLY A 210 -18.82 2.25 6.95
C GLY A 210 -18.67 3.16 8.17
N GLY A 211 -19.32 4.33 8.17
CA GLY A 211 -19.35 5.21 9.33
C GLY A 211 -18.00 5.37 10.04
N ASP A 212 -17.90 4.82 11.22
CA ASP A 212 -16.77 4.80 12.14
C ASP A 212 -16.03 3.44 12.18
N GLU A 213 -16.35 2.55 11.24
CA GLU A 213 -15.76 1.21 11.18
C GLU A 213 -14.67 1.11 10.10
N PHE A 214 -13.53 0.49 10.46
CA PHE A 214 -12.43 0.17 9.57
C PHE A 214 -12.26 -1.35 9.46
N ILE A 215 -11.73 -1.77 8.32
CA ILE A 215 -11.38 -3.15 8.07
C ILE A 215 -9.91 -3.23 7.67
N ILE A 216 -9.22 -4.22 8.19
CA ILE A 216 -7.79 -4.44 7.99
C ILE A 216 -7.61 -5.85 7.45
N PHE A 217 -6.85 -5.98 6.39
CA PHE A 217 -6.37 -7.26 5.87
C PHE A 217 -4.85 -7.24 5.87
N ALA A 218 -4.22 -8.36 6.22
CA ALA A 218 -2.76 -8.49 6.13
C ALA A 218 -2.36 -9.97 6.01
N ARG A 219 -1.13 -10.22 5.57
CA ARG A 219 -0.48 -11.51 5.78
C ARG A 219 0.08 -11.53 7.20
N ALA A 220 -0.55 -12.31 8.06
CA ALA A 220 -0.18 -12.41 9.47
C ALA A 220 -0.79 -13.66 10.10
N ASP A 221 -0.08 -14.26 11.03
CA ASP A 221 -0.62 -15.25 11.95
C ASP A 221 -1.42 -14.61 13.10
N ALA A 222 -2.00 -15.45 13.94
CA ALA A 222 -2.86 -14.99 15.04
C ALA A 222 -2.12 -14.17 16.10
N ASP A 223 -0.84 -14.43 16.34
CA ASP A 223 -0.05 -13.71 17.34
C ASP A 223 0.40 -12.35 16.83
N GLN A 224 0.79 -12.27 15.57
CA GLN A 224 1.09 -11.02 14.87
C GLN A 224 -0.13 -10.10 14.81
N ALA A 225 -1.29 -10.65 14.39
CA ALA A 225 -2.54 -9.90 14.33
C ALA A 225 -2.97 -9.38 15.71
N ARG A 226 -2.85 -10.21 16.76
CA ARG A 226 -3.16 -9.85 18.15
C ARG A 226 -2.22 -8.76 18.68
N SER A 227 -0.93 -8.85 18.36
CA SER A 227 0.06 -7.84 18.75
C SER A 227 -0.20 -6.50 18.08
N ALA A 228 -0.52 -6.47 16.78
CA ALA A 228 -0.91 -5.28 16.07
C ALA A 228 -2.20 -4.67 16.64
N ALA A 229 -3.22 -5.48 16.91
CA ALA A 229 -4.47 -5.02 17.50
C ALA A 229 -4.24 -4.33 18.86
N ARG A 230 -3.41 -4.92 19.74
CA ARG A 230 -3.07 -4.32 21.03
C ARG A 230 -2.31 -3.00 20.87
N ALA A 231 -1.37 -2.93 19.93
CA ALA A 231 -0.60 -1.72 19.67
C ALA A 231 -1.50 -0.58 19.15
N ILE A 232 -2.45 -0.88 18.25
CA ILE A 232 -3.43 0.09 17.76
C ILE A 232 -4.28 0.63 18.91
N LEU A 233 -4.83 -0.24 19.76
CA LEU A 233 -5.67 0.18 20.88
C LEU A 233 -4.88 1.01 21.90
N ALA A 234 -3.64 0.62 22.21
CA ALA A 234 -2.76 1.37 23.11
C ALA A 234 -2.42 2.76 22.53
N ALA A 235 -2.12 2.81 21.24
CA ALA A 235 -1.81 4.08 20.55
C ALA A 235 -3.01 5.01 20.50
N LEU A 236 -4.23 4.49 20.26
CA LEU A 236 -5.46 5.28 20.31
C LEU A 236 -5.70 5.87 21.70
N SER A 237 -5.56 5.05 22.74
CA SER A 237 -5.75 5.49 24.13
C SER A 237 -4.71 6.51 24.60
N ALA A 238 -3.50 6.48 24.00
CA ALA A 238 -2.42 7.43 24.29
C ALA A 238 -2.46 8.69 23.41
N ASN A 239 -3.24 8.69 22.33
CA ASN A 239 -3.30 9.80 21.40
C ASN A 239 -4.19 10.93 21.94
N ASP A 240 -3.71 12.16 21.81
CA ASP A 240 -4.51 13.34 22.08
C ASP A 240 -5.26 13.76 20.82
N PHE A 241 -6.60 13.74 20.88
CA PHE A 241 -7.48 14.15 19.78
C PHE A 241 -7.90 15.63 19.89
N THR A 242 -7.32 16.41 20.78
CA THR A 242 -7.63 17.84 20.95
C THR A 242 -7.36 18.62 19.66
N SER A 243 -6.30 18.28 18.92
CA SER A 243 -6.01 18.84 17.61
C SER A 243 -7.09 18.58 16.57
N SER A 244 -7.83 17.49 16.71
CA SER A 244 -9.02 17.20 15.90
C SER A 244 -10.27 17.95 16.38
N GLY A 245 -10.17 18.77 17.42
CA GLY A 245 -11.30 19.43 18.08
C GLY A 245 -12.08 18.53 19.03
N CYS A 246 -11.57 17.35 19.36
CA CYS A 246 -12.19 16.39 20.26
C CYS A 246 -11.34 16.24 21.54
N PRO A 247 -11.72 16.90 22.66
CA PRO A 247 -11.00 16.76 23.93
C PRO A 247 -11.32 15.45 24.68
N LEU A 248 -12.20 14.63 24.12
CA LEU A 248 -12.51 13.32 24.71
C LEU A 248 -11.43 12.28 24.34
N ALA A 249 -11.14 11.38 25.26
CA ALA A 249 -10.34 10.22 24.96
C ALA A 249 -11.11 9.32 23.97
N VAL A 250 -10.49 9.05 22.82
CA VAL A 250 -11.04 8.17 21.79
C VAL A 250 -10.47 6.78 21.97
N GLY A 251 -11.36 5.82 22.21
CA GLY A 251 -11.02 4.41 22.25
C GLY A 251 -11.55 3.65 21.04
N GLY A 252 -11.37 2.35 21.04
CA GLY A 252 -11.91 1.50 19.99
C GLY A 252 -12.07 0.06 20.41
N TYR A 253 -12.79 -0.65 19.57
CA TYR A 253 -12.95 -2.11 19.66
C TYR A 253 -12.30 -2.72 18.42
N ILE A 254 -11.56 -3.80 18.59
CA ILE A 254 -10.96 -4.52 17.50
C ILE A 254 -11.17 -6.02 17.68
N GLY A 255 -11.61 -6.67 16.63
CA GLY A 255 -11.79 -8.10 16.58
C GLY A 255 -11.42 -8.65 15.22
N GLY A 256 -10.96 -9.89 15.16
CA GLY A 256 -10.52 -10.45 13.89
C GLY A 256 -10.35 -11.96 13.90
N LEU A 257 -10.03 -12.48 12.73
CA LEU A 257 -9.78 -13.91 12.46
C LEU A 257 -8.52 -14.04 11.61
N CYS A 258 -7.89 -15.22 11.76
CA CYS A 258 -6.81 -15.65 10.87
C CYS A 258 -7.22 -16.95 10.16
N SER A 259 -6.72 -17.15 8.95
CA SER A 259 -7.00 -18.33 8.14
C SER A 259 -5.85 -18.58 7.16
N ARG A 260 -5.65 -19.85 6.79
CA ARG A 260 -4.82 -20.23 5.64
C ARG A 260 -5.59 -20.25 4.33
N GLU A 261 -6.90 -20.32 4.41
CA GLU A 261 -7.75 -20.27 3.23
C GLU A 261 -7.84 -18.84 2.69
N LYS A 262 -7.41 -18.65 1.45
CA LYS A 262 -7.24 -17.34 0.79
C LYS A 262 -8.26 -17.10 -0.33
N SER A 263 -9.24 -18.01 -0.49
CA SER A 263 -10.31 -17.82 -1.46
C SER A 263 -11.11 -16.56 -1.14
N LEU A 264 -11.57 -15.85 -2.16
CA LEU A 264 -12.38 -14.65 -1.96
C LEU A 264 -13.65 -14.93 -1.14
N SER A 265 -14.23 -16.14 -1.28
CA SER A 265 -15.36 -16.60 -0.49
C SER A 265 -15.01 -16.76 0.99
N ALA A 266 -13.85 -17.35 1.30
CA ALA A 266 -13.37 -17.48 2.68
C ALA A 266 -13.10 -16.10 3.31
N ILE A 267 -12.43 -15.22 2.57
CA ILE A 267 -12.15 -13.85 3.04
C ILE A 267 -13.46 -13.08 3.29
N ARG A 268 -14.44 -13.15 2.40
CA ARG A 268 -15.76 -12.53 2.61
C ARG A 268 -16.43 -13.06 3.88
N LYS A 269 -16.38 -14.37 4.10
CA LYS A 269 -16.89 -14.99 5.34
C LYS A 269 -16.15 -14.50 6.59
N MET A 270 -14.83 -14.31 6.51
CA MET A 270 -14.04 -13.72 7.61
C MET A 270 -14.50 -12.28 7.90
N ILE A 271 -14.71 -11.48 6.86
CA ILE A 271 -15.23 -10.09 6.96
C ILE A 271 -16.59 -10.07 7.66
N GLU A 272 -17.52 -10.91 7.23
CA GLU A 272 -18.85 -11.03 7.84
C GLU A 272 -18.77 -11.48 9.30
N THR A 273 -17.97 -12.51 9.59
CA THR A 273 -17.79 -13.04 10.94
C THR A 273 -17.13 -12.01 11.88
N SER A 274 -16.25 -11.15 11.38
CA SER A 274 -15.58 -10.12 12.18
C SER A 274 -16.56 -9.12 12.82
N ILE A 275 -17.73 -8.89 12.22
CA ILE A 275 -18.80 -8.06 12.79
C ILE A 275 -19.25 -8.61 14.16
N GLY A 276 -19.41 -9.92 14.27
CA GLY A 276 -19.84 -10.57 15.51
C GLY A 276 -18.84 -10.44 16.66
N PHE A 277 -17.55 -10.25 16.38
CA PHE A 277 -16.55 -10.02 17.41
C PHE A 277 -16.62 -8.61 17.98
N LEU A 278 -16.92 -7.60 17.18
CA LEU A 278 -17.12 -6.23 17.66
C LEU A 278 -18.37 -6.13 18.55
N GLN A 279 -19.47 -6.82 18.19
CA GLN A 279 -20.70 -6.82 18.99
C GLN A 279 -20.52 -7.43 20.37
N LYS A 280 -19.57 -8.36 20.53
CA LYS A 280 -19.24 -8.96 21.84
C LYS A 280 -18.27 -8.11 22.65
N ALA A 281 -17.53 -7.20 22.00
CA ALA A 281 -16.54 -6.34 22.64
C ALA A 281 -17.15 -4.99 23.10
N ARG A 282 -18.26 -4.57 22.48
CA ARG A 282 -19.08 -3.40 22.90
C ARG A 282 -19.85 -3.73 24.15
#